data_38e1c904c46cf1e01cff56e588e0225c
#
_entry.id   38e1c904c46cf1e01cff56e588e0225c
#
_cell.length_a   1.000
_cell.length_b   1.000
_cell.length_c   1.000
_cell.angle_alpha   90.00
_cell.angle_beta   90.00
_cell.angle_gamma   90.00
#
_symmetry.space_group_name_H-M   'P 1'
#
loop_
_entity.id
_entity.type
_entity.pdbx_description
1 polymer ?
#
loop_
_entity_poly.entity_id
_entity_poly.type
_entity_poly.pdbx_seq_one_letter_code
_entity_poly.pdbx_strand_id
1 'polypeptide(L)'
;MKSLGLIEVSGVTAAIDCLDIMCKSADVDLVTWERKLGGRLVTVIVQGNVSAVTAAVENAVALGLKKPVAHAVIASPHEETKRLLDLSAARIRK
;
A
#
# COMPACT_ATOMS: atom_id res chain seq x y z
N MET A 1 -3.07 -11.24 13.39
CA MET A 1 -2.45 -11.01 12.07
C MET A 1 -3.06 -9.78 11.43
N LYS A 2 -2.23 -8.89 10.92
CA LYS A 2 -2.72 -7.65 10.33
C LYS A 2 -3.16 -7.85 8.89
N SER A 3 -4.20 -7.12 8.52
CA SER A 3 -4.67 -7.09 7.13
C SER A 3 -3.78 -6.18 6.30
N LEU A 4 -3.79 -6.39 5.00
CA LEU A 4 -2.98 -5.61 4.05
C LEU A 4 -3.87 -4.79 3.14
N GLY A 5 -3.45 -3.55 2.90
CA GLY A 5 -4.04 -2.69 1.88
C GLY A 5 -2.99 -2.40 0.82
N LEU A 6 -3.37 -2.54 -0.44
CA LEU A 6 -2.45 -2.37 -1.56
C LEU A 6 -3.03 -1.37 -2.55
N ILE A 7 -2.19 -0.44 -3.01
CA ILE A 7 -2.53 0.55 -4.03
C ILE A 7 -1.42 0.55 -5.07
N GLU A 8 -1.79 0.44 -6.34
CA GLU A 8 -0.83 0.59 -7.44
C GLU A 8 -1.20 1.78 -8.28
N VAL A 9 -0.29 2.75 -8.39
CA VAL A 9 -0.52 3.99 -9.13
C VAL A 9 0.67 4.28 -10.05
N SER A 10 0.43 5.12 -11.04
CA SER A 10 1.48 5.54 -11.96
C SER A 10 2.22 6.76 -11.39
N GLY A 11 3.49 6.57 -11.10
CA GLY A 11 4.39 7.64 -10.67
C GLY A 11 4.60 7.71 -9.18
N VAL A 12 5.82 8.09 -8.79
CA VAL A 12 6.23 8.15 -7.39
C VAL A 12 5.47 9.25 -6.64
N THR A 13 5.24 10.39 -7.28
CA THR A 13 4.50 11.48 -6.63
C THR A 13 3.09 11.05 -6.25
N ALA A 14 2.40 10.36 -7.15
CA ALA A 14 1.06 9.87 -6.85
C ALA A 14 1.08 8.80 -5.76
N ALA A 15 2.12 7.96 -5.74
CA ALA A 15 2.27 6.93 -4.71
C ALA A 15 2.49 7.53 -3.32
N ILE A 16 3.33 8.55 -3.23
CA ILE A 16 3.59 9.24 -1.96
C ILE A 16 2.33 9.93 -1.47
N ASP A 17 1.58 10.56 -2.39
CA ASP A 17 0.31 11.17 -2.05
C ASP A 17 -0.69 10.15 -1.49
N CYS A 18 -0.81 8.98 -2.14
CA CYS A 18 -1.67 7.91 -1.64
C CYS A 18 -1.26 7.43 -0.26
N LEU A 19 0.04 7.26 -0.03
CA LEU A 19 0.53 6.85 1.28
C LEU A 19 0.14 7.88 2.35
N ASP A 20 0.31 9.15 2.06
CA ASP A 20 -0.03 10.21 2.99
C ASP A 20 -1.53 10.19 3.33
N ILE A 21 -2.38 10.06 2.30
CA ILE A 21 -3.83 9.97 2.50
C ILE A 21 -4.18 8.77 3.38
N MET A 22 -3.60 7.61 3.09
CA MET A 22 -3.91 6.39 3.84
C MET A 22 -3.52 6.52 5.31
N CYS A 23 -2.33 7.05 5.57
CA CYS A 23 -1.84 7.16 6.95
C CYS A 23 -2.54 8.26 7.73
N LYS A 24 -3.06 9.29 7.06
CA LYS A 24 -3.81 10.35 7.74
C LYS A 24 -5.26 9.96 8.03
N SER A 25 -5.83 9.06 7.21
CA SER A 25 -7.26 8.75 7.29
C SER A 25 -7.57 7.51 8.12
N ALA A 26 -6.58 6.70 8.46
CA ALA A 26 -6.81 5.46 9.19
C ALA A 26 -5.55 5.04 9.93
N ASP A 27 -5.72 4.15 10.91
CA ASP A 27 -4.60 3.64 11.72
C ASP A 27 -3.90 2.52 10.97
N VAL A 28 -3.08 2.89 10.00
CA VAL A 28 -2.30 1.96 9.19
C VAL A 28 -0.84 2.39 9.16
N ASP A 29 0.04 1.41 8.92
CA ASP A 29 1.48 1.63 8.81
C ASP A 29 1.96 1.14 7.45
N LEU A 30 2.99 1.80 6.92
CA LEU A 30 3.64 1.35 5.70
C LEU A 30 4.37 0.02 5.98
N VAL A 31 4.10 -0.97 5.13
CA VAL A 31 4.86 -2.22 5.14
C VAL A 31 6.05 -2.09 4.19
N THR A 32 5.77 -1.74 2.94
CA THR A 32 6.79 -1.59 1.91
C THR A 32 6.18 -0.89 0.70
N TRP A 33 7.03 -0.53 -0.24
CA TRP A 33 6.61 -0.09 -1.56
C TRP A 33 7.50 -0.74 -2.60
N GLU A 34 6.96 -0.96 -3.80
CA GLU A 34 7.72 -1.54 -4.88
C GLU A 34 7.56 -0.69 -6.13
N ARG A 35 8.67 -0.43 -6.80
CA ARG A 35 8.67 0.34 -8.05
C ARG A 35 9.08 -0.57 -9.19
N LYS A 36 8.35 -0.50 -10.28
CA LYS A 36 8.74 -1.22 -11.49
C LYS A 36 9.93 -0.53 -12.14
N LEU A 37 10.69 -1.28 -12.91
CA LEU A 37 11.74 -0.71 -13.72
C LEU A 37 11.15 0.39 -14.60
N GLY A 38 11.83 1.54 -14.63
CA GLY A 38 11.33 2.69 -15.34
C GLY A 38 10.46 3.62 -14.49
N GLY A 39 10.11 3.23 -13.27
CA GLY A 39 9.43 4.09 -12.31
C GLY A 39 8.01 4.50 -12.66
N ARG A 40 7.37 3.80 -13.59
CA ARG A 40 6.02 4.18 -14.00
C ARG A 40 4.96 3.72 -13.02
N LEU A 41 5.03 2.48 -12.56
CA LEU A 41 4.06 1.95 -11.61
C LEU A 41 4.71 1.75 -10.26
N VAL A 42 3.99 2.14 -9.23
CA VAL A 42 4.46 2.01 -7.85
C VAL A 42 3.35 1.36 -7.04
N THR A 43 3.69 0.30 -6.32
CA THR A 43 2.76 -0.37 -5.41
C THR A 43 3.10 0.04 -3.98
N VAL A 44 2.14 0.58 -3.26
CA VAL A 44 2.28 0.95 -1.85
C VAL A 44 1.47 -0.05 -1.03
N ILE A 45 2.07 -0.61 0.00
CA ILE A 45 1.44 -1.64 0.82
C ILE A 45 1.46 -1.20 2.28
N VAL A 46 0.25 -1.13 2.87
CA VAL A 46 0.08 -0.75 4.27
C VAL A 46 -0.56 -1.90 5.04
N GLN A 47 -0.47 -1.86 6.36
CA GLN A 47 -1.07 -2.88 7.24
C GLN A 47 -1.83 -2.23 8.36
N GLY A 48 -2.80 -2.95 8.90
CA GLY A 48 -3.63 -2.53 10.01
C GLY A 48 -4.76 -3.54 10.19
N ASN A 49 -5.74 -3.22 11.04
CA ASN A 49 -6.91 -4.09 11.10
C ASN A 49 -7.73 -3.91 9.81
N VAL A 50 -8.65 -4.85 9.54
CA VAL A 50 -9.33 -4.89 8.26
C VAL A 50 -10.17 -3.63 7.98
N SER A 51 -10.81 -3.06 8.99
CA SER A 51 -11.59 -1.84 8.77
C SER A 51 -10.68 -0.63 8.49
N ALA A 52 -9.53 -0.56 9.15
CA ALA A 52 -8.58 0.54 8.93
C ALA A 52 -7.98 0.47 7.52
N VAL A 53 -7.54 -0.70 7.06
CA VAL A 53 -6.97 -0.81 5.72
C VAL A 53 -8.02 -0.59 4.64
N THR A 54 -9.26 -1.03 4.88
CA THR A 54 -10.36 -0.79 3.94
C THR A 54 -10.61 0.71 3.78
N ALA A 55 -10.72 1.43 4.90
CA ALA A 55 -10.92 2.87 4.88
C ALA A 55 -9.75 3.59 4.21
N ALA A 56 -8.52 3.18 4.50
CA ALA A 56 -7.33 3.78 3.93
C ALA A 56 -7.32 3.63 2.40
N VAL A 57 -7.57 2.42 1.90
CA VAL A 57 -7.59 2.16 0.47
C VAL A 57 -8.72 2.94 -0.22
N GLU A 58 -9.91 2.94 0.36
CA GLU A 58 -11.05 3.67 -0.20
C GLU A 58 -10.77 5.16 -0.29
N ASN A 59 -10.15 5.74 0.74
CA ASN A 59 -9.81 7.15 0.73
C ASN A 59 -8.72 7.47 -0.31
N ALA A 60 -7.74 6.60 -0.47
CA ALA A 60 -6.72 6.80 -1.49
C ALA A 60 -7.33 6.76 -2.89
N VAL A 61 -8.26 5.85 -3.14
CA VAL A 61 -8.96 5.76 -4.42
C VAL A 61 -9.78 7.02 -4.69
N ALA A 62 -10.47 7.52 -3.66
CA ALA A 62 -11.37 8.67 -3.82
C ALA A 62 -10.64 10.01 -3.91
N LEU A 63 -9.53 10.17 -3.18
CA LEU A 63 -8.90 11.48 -2.96
C LEU A 63 -7.51 11.62 -3.58
N GLY A 64 -6.92 10.53 -4.06
CA GLY A 64 -5.56 10.56 -4.59
C GLY A 64 -5.42 11.43 -5.84
N LEU A 65 -4.21 11.89 -6.09
CA LEU A 65 -3.87 12.70 -7.26
C LEU A 65 -4.20 11.99 -8.57
N LYS A 66 -4.01 10.66 -8.59
CA LYS A 66 -4.33 9.84 -9.76
C LYS A 66 -5.15 8.66 -9.33
N LYS A 67 -6.02 8.21 -10.23
CA LYS A 67 -6.78 6.99 -10.00
C LYS A 67 -5.84 5.79 -10.01
N PRO A 68 -5.89 4.91 -9.01
CA PRO A 68 -5.07 3.71 -9.02
C PRO A 68 -5.39 2.81 -10.19
N VAL A 69 -4.37 2.15 -10.75
CA VAL A 69 -4.58 1.14 -11.77
C VAL A 69 -5.05 -0.17 -11.15
N ALA A 70 -4.75 -0.40 -9.88
CA ALA A 70 -5.23 -1.56 -9.13
C ALA A 70 -5.20 -1.24 -7.64
N HIS A 71 -6.09 -1.86 -6.89
CA HIS A 71 -6.07 -1.78 -5.43
C HIS A 71 -6.70 -3.04 -4.85
N ALA A 72 -6.35 -3.36 -3.61
CA ALA A 72 -6.87 -4.56 -2.97
C ALA A 72 -6.78 -4.44 -1.46
N VAL A 73 -7.63 -5.21 -0.78
CA VAL A 73 -7.53 -5.43 0.66
C VAL A 73 -7.45 -6.95 0.86
N ILE A 74 -6.44 -7.38 1.61
CA ILE A 74 -6.27 -8.80 1.94
C ILE A 74 -6.43 -8.92 3.45
N ALA A 75 -7.57 -9.50 3.88
CA ALA A 75 -7.94 -9.52 5.29
C ALA A 75 -7.06 -10.43 6.14
N SER A 76 -6.66 -11.56 5.61
CA SER A 76 -5.86 -12.55 6.36
C SER A 76 -4.79 -13.10 5.43
N PRO A 77 -3.69 -12.36 5.24
CA PRO A 77 -2.68 -12.79 4.27
C PRO A 77 -2.04 -14.11 4.66
N HIS A 78 -1.81 -14.94 3.66
CA HIS A 78 -1.10 -16.20 3.81
C HIS A 78 0.32 -15.96 4.29
N GLU A 79 0.92 -16.92 4.98
CA GLU A 79 2.28 -16.79 5.48
C GLU A 79 3.28 -16.51 4.36
N GLU A 80 3.10 -17.12 3.19
CA GLU A 80 3.99 -16.85 2.05
C GLU A 80 3.87 -15.42 1.54
N THR A 81 2.67 -14.84 1.58
CA THR A 81 2.47 -13.44 1.23
C THR A 81 3.25 -12.55 2.20
N LYS A 82 3.14 -12.81 3.49
CA LYS A 82 3.85 -12.06 4.52
C LYS A 82 5.36 -12.17 4.33
N ARG A 83 5.85 -13.37 4.04
CA ARG A 83 7.28 -13.60 3.83
C ARG A 83 7.80 -12.78 2.64
N LEU A 84 7.04 -12.75 1.54
CA LEU A 84 7.41 -11.94 0.38
C LEU A 84 7.51 -10.46 0.75
N LEU A 85 6.54 -9.96 1.50
CA LEU A 85 6.54 -8.55 1.89
C LEU A 85 7.65 -8.23 2.88
N ASP A 86 8.00 -9.16 3.78
CA ASP A 86 9.11 -8.96 4.70
C ASP A 86 10.44 -8.83 3.94
N LEU A 87 10.62 -9.61 2.88
CA LEU A 87 11.79 -9.49 2.02
C LEU A 87 11.85 -8.13 1.34
N SER A 88 10.71 -7.67 0.82
CA SER A 88 10.62 -6.35 0.20
C SER A 88 10.93 -5.25 1.20
N ALA A 89 10.33 -5.31 2.39
CA ALA A 89 10.55 -4.31 3.43
C ALA A 89 12.01 -4.25 3.86
N ALA A 90 12.67 -5.40 3.94
CA ALA A 90 14.08 -5.44 4.31
C ALA A 90 14.94 -4.69 3.29
N ARG A 91 14.58 -4.74 2.01
CA ARG A 91 15.35 -4.06 0.95
C ARG A 91 15.28 -2.54 1.07
N ILE A 92 14.14 -2.00 1.47
CA ILE A 92 13.98 -0.56 1.54
C ILE A 92 14.51 0.06 2.82
N ARG A 93 14.83 -0.77 3.82
CA ARG A 93 15.32 -0.30 5.12
C ARG A 93 16.84 -0.26 5.23
N LYS A 94 17.53 -0.58 4.17
CA LYS A 94 18.98 -0.56 4.17
C LYS A 94 19.55 0.84 4.28
#